data_446f6fe2f14bf09e27dcaf6bd7f4f093
#
_entry.id   446f6fe2f14bf09e27dcaf6bd7f4f093
#
_cell.length_a   1.000
_cell.length_b   1.000
_cell.length_c   1.000
_cell.angle_alpha   90.00
_cell.angle_beta   90.00
_cell.angle_gamma   90.00
#
_symmetry.space_group_name_H-M   'P 1'
#
loop_
_entity.id
_entity.type
_entity.pdbx_description
1 polymer ?
#
loop_
_entity_poly.entity_id
_entity_poly.type
_entity_poly.pdbx_seq_one_letter_code
_entity_poly.pdbx_strand_id
1 'polypeptide(L)'
;MTISGRVYVPSAVEEGGAVVGMGCFSTQETALNVLRSFLKKSHQVPLERASVAAWDVDVVGDDAVTVLSEFECRVCPVCHRTTFWIDVERFKARCYGSACGAWIEESAVEPDVIDCGWPPTQFSEQVESIDDAMRALRRIAAKAEAAGLSAIDERFSFNYA
;
A
#
# COMPACT_ATOMS: atom_id res chain seq x y z
N MET A 1 -13.05 -36.58 -4.38
CA MET A 1 -12.43 -35.63 -3.39
C MET A 1 -13.11 -34.29 -3.50
N THR A 2 -13.88 -33.92 -2.50
CA THR A 2 -14.50 -32.60 -2.43
C THR A 2 -13.44 -31.61 -1.96
N ILE A 3 -13.04 -30.70 -2.83
CA ILE A 3 -12.22 -29.55 -2.41
C ILE A 3 -13.18 -28.56 -1.76
N SER A 4 -13.41 -28.71 -0.44
CA SER A 4 -14.05 -27.67 0.33
C SER A 4 -12.98 -26.69 0.76
N GLY A 5 -13.06 -25.45 0.29
CA GLY A 5 -12.07 -24.49 0.71
C GLY A 5 -12.22 -23.15 0.05
N ARG A 6 -11.39 -22.25 0.48
CA ARG A 6 -11.20 -20.93 -0.09
C ARG A 6 -9.90 -20.88 -0.86
N VAL A 7 -9.92 -20.17 -1.96
CA VAL A 7 -8.71 -19.70 -2.61
C VAL A 7 -8.63 -18.20 -2.48
N TYR A 8 -7.42 -17.67 -2.46
CA TYR A 8 -7.16 -16.25 -2.28
C TYR A 8 -6.54 -15.69 -3.55
N VAL A 9 -7.18 -14.67 -4.10
CA VAL A 9 -6.86 -14.14 -5.43
C VAL A 9 -6.41 -12.69 -5.29
N PRO A 10 -5.11 -12.41 -5.45
CA PRO A 10 -4.62 -11.05 -5.57
C PRO A 10 -4.85 -10.53 -6.99
N SER A 11 -5.24 -9.27 -7.10
CA SER A 11 -5.43 -8.59 -8.38
C SER A 11 -5.15 -7.10 -8.26
N ALA A 12 -4.90 -6.46 -9.39
CA ALA A 12 -4.75 -5.01 -9.49
C ALA A 12 -5.55 -4.49 -10.67
N VAL A 13 -5.99 -3.24 -10.58
CA VAL A 13 -6.71 -2.55 -11.64
C VAL A 13 -5.84 -1.41 -12.15
N GLU A 14 -5.57 -1.39 -13.44
CA GLU A 14 -4.89 -0.31 -14.12
C GLU A 14 -5.79 0.92 -14.25
N GLU A 15 -5.20 2.09 -14.39
CA GLU A 15 -5.91 3.37 -14.55
C GLU A 15 -6.91 3.34 -15.73
N GLY A 16 -6.66 2.53 -16.75
CA GLY A 16 -7.58 2.32 -17.88
C GLY A 16 -8.68 1.29 -17.64
N GLY A 17 -8.76 0.68 -16.45
CA GLY A 17 -9.76 -0.31 -16.08
C GLY A 17 -9.38 -1.77 -16.36
N ALA A 18 -8.22 -2.03 -16.96
CA ALA A 18 -7.73 -3.39 -17.17
C ALA A 18 -7.37 -4.08 -15.85
N VAL A 19 -7.80 -5.33 -15.68
CA VAL A 19 -7.53 -6.12 -14.47
C VAL A 19 -6.34 -7.03 -14.71
N VAL A 20 -5.39 -6.98 -13.79
CA VAL A 20 -4.23 -7.87 -13.75
C VAL A 20 -4.44 -8.90 -12.67
N GLY A 21 -4.61 -10.15 -13.06
CA GLY A 21 -4.68 -11.29 -12.14
C GLY A 21 -3.29 -11.84 -11.83
N MET A 22 -3.07 -12.26 -10.59
CA MET A 22 -1.78 -12.75 -10.10
C MET A 22 -1.85 -14.21 -9.65
N GLY A 23 -2.83 -14.95 -10.15
CA GLY A 23 -3.06 -16.35 -9.77
C GLY A 23 -3.99 -16.53 -8.57
N CYS A 24 -4.03 -17.71 -8.03
CA CYS A 24 -4.79 -18.02 -6.82
C CYS A 24 -3.94 -18.88 -5.87
N PHE A 25 -4.14 -18.65 -4.58
CA PHE A 25 -3.30 -19.20 -3.53
C PHE A 25 -4.14 -19.83 -2.42
N SER A 26 -3.55 -20.77 -1.71
CA SER A 26 -4.24 -21.48 -0.62
C SER A 26 -4.31 -20.70 0.68
N THR A 27 -3.51 -19.63 0.84
CA THR A 27 -3.50 -18.79 2.05
C THR A 27 -3.56 -17.31 1.70
N GLN A 28 -4.21 -16.55 2.56
CA GLN A 28 -4.28 -15.09 2.44
C GLN A 28 -2.90 -14.44 2.52
N GLU A 29 -2.05 -14.94 3.41
CA GLU A 29 -0.68 -14.44 3.58
C GLU A 29 0.13 -14.54 2.29
N THR A 30 0.09 -15.69 1.62
CA THR A 30 0.79 -15.88 0.35
C THR A 30 0.26 -14.93 -0.72
N ALA A 31 -1.06 -14.78 -0.83
CA ALA A 31 -1.69 -13.86 -1.78
C ALA A 31 -1.27 -12.40 -1.52
N LEU A 32 -1.26 -11.97 -0.26
CA LEU A 32 -0.79 -10.63 0.12
C LEU A 32 0.69 -10.41 -0.22
N ASN A 33 1.54 -11.40 0.03
CA ASN A 33 2.96 -11.30 -0.29
C ASN A 33 3.20 -11.21 -1.80
N VAL A 34 2.45 -11.95 -2.60
CA VAL A 34 2.49 -11.87 -4.06
C VAL A 34 2.05 -10.47 -4.53
N LEU A 35 0.95 -9.96 -3.99
CA LEU A 35 0.48 -8.62 -4.31
C LEU A 35 1.51 -7.55 -3.97
N ARG A 36 2.07 -7.57 -2.78
CA ARG A 36 3.10 -6.61 -2.35
C ARG A 36 4.33 -6.66 -3.25
N SER A 37 4.77 -7.85 -3.63
CA SER A 37 5.89 -8.02 -4.56
C SER A 37 5.58 -7.45 -5.94
N PHE A 38 4.37 -7.61 -6.41
CA PHE A 38 3.91 -7.04 -7.67
C PHE A 38 3.89 -5.51 -7.61
N LEU A 39 3.33 -4.92 -6.55
CA LEU A 39 3.29 -3.47 -6.36
C LEU A 39 4.66 -2.83 -6.31
N LYS A 40 5.64 -3.51 -5.72
CA LYS A 40 7.05 -3.06 -5.71
C LYS A 40 7.68 -3.01 -7.09
N LYS A 41 7.28 -3.90 -7.98
CA LYS A 41 7.86 -4.04 -9.32
C LYS A 41 7.11 -3.29 -10.41
N SER A 42 5.88 -2.90 -10.15
CA SER A 42 4.96 -2.33 -11.13
C SER A 42 5.15 -0.81 -11.24
N HIS A 43 6.25 -0.38 -11.82
CA HIS A 43 6.54 1.04 -12.01
C HIS A 43 6.18 1.59 -13.39
N GLN A 44 5.82 0.74 -14.35
CA GLN A 44 5.65 1.12 -15.74
C GLN A 44 4.21 1.43 -16.12
N VAL A 45 3.24 0.87 -15.42
CA VAL A 45 1.81 1.09 -15.69
C VAL A 45 1.17 1.66 -14.43
N PRO A 46 0.49 2.81 -14.52
CA PRO A 46 -0.24 3.35 -13.38
C PRO A 46 -1.34 2.40 -12.93
N LEU A 47 -1.28 2.00 -11.68
CA LEU A 47 -2.31 1.19 -11.04
C LEU A 47 -3.19 2.08 -10.18
N GLU A 48 -4.48 1.84 -10.22
CA GLU A 48 -5.48 2.60 -9.45
C GLU A 48 -5.80 1.91 -8.13
N ARG A 49 -6.02 0.61 -8.18
CA ARG A 49 -6.44 -0.20 -7.03
C ARG A 49 -5.80 -1.57 -7.06
N ALA A 50 -5.70 -2.17 -5.89
CA ALA A 50 -5.29 -3.57 -5.74
C ALA A 50 -6.11 -4.20 -4.62
N SER A 51 -6.32 -5.50 -4.68
CA SER A 51 -7.08 -6.20 -3.67
C SER A 51 -6.66 -7.66 -3.54
N VAL A 52 -6.97 -8.23 -2.39
CA VAL A 52 -6.99 -9.68 -2.18
C VAL A 52 -8.42 -10.08 -1.85
N ALA A 53 -8.98 -10.97 -2.65
CA ALA A 53 -10.31 -11.52 -2.46
C ALA A 53 -10.25 -13.01 -2.12
N ALA A 54 -11.15 -13.45 -1.26
CA ALA A 54 -11.39 -14.87 -1.02
C ALA A 54 -12.50 -15.35 -1.93
N TRP A 55 -12.26 -16.46 -2.60
CA TRP A 55 -13.22 -17.15 -3.44
C TRP A 55 -13.57 -18.49 -2.82
N ASP A 56 -14.86 -18.69 -2.55
CA ASP A 56 -15.34 -19.99 -2.10
C ASP A 56 -15.46 -20.94 -3.27
N VAL A 57 -14.77 -22.07 -3.19
CA VAL A 57 -14.74 -23.08 -4.24
C VAL A 57 -16.10 -23.77 -4.31
N ASP A 58 -16.58 -24.04 -5.53
CA ASP A 58 -17.86 -24.67 -5.82
C ASP A 58 -19.11 -23.85 -5.43
N VAL A 59 -18.95 -22.57 -5.17
CA VAL A 59 -20.06 -21.64 -4.94
C VAL A 59 -20.24 -20.74 -6.17
N VAL A 60 -21.47 -20.51 -6.58
CA VAL A 60 -21.82 -19.69 -7.74
C VAL A 60 -22.50 -18.40 -7.30
N GLY A 61 -22.14 -17.28 -7.95
CA GLY A 61 -22.77 -15.99 -7.74
C GLY A 61 -21.92 -15.05 -6.91
N ASP A 62 -22.49 -13.90 -6.55
CA ASP A 62 -21.79 -12.83 -5.85
C ASP A 62 -21.34 -13.21 -4.42
N ASP A 63 -22.04 -14.17 -3.81
CA ASP A 63 -21.69 -14.67 -2.48
C ASP A 63 -20.41 -15.52 -2.47
N ALA A 64 -19.92 -15.93 -3.64
CA ALA A 64 -18.68 -16.71 -3.76
C ALA A 64 -17.41 -15.89 -3.51
N VAL A 65 -17.51 -14.56 -3.59
CA VAL A 65 -16.35 -13.66 -3.54
C VAL A 65 -16.48 -12.72 -2.35
N THR A 66 -15.45 -12.68 -1.52
CA THR A 66 -15.34 -11.73 -0.40
C THR A 66 -14.04 -10.96 -0.53
N VAL A 67 -14.11 -9.65 -0.61
CA VAL A 67 -12.92 -8.80 -0.60
C VAL A 67 -12.40 -8.71 0.83
N LEU A 68 -11.15 -9.11 1.04
CA LEU A 68 -10.50 -9.16 2.35
C LEU A 68 -9.62 -7.95 2.62
N SER A 69 -8.94 -7.47 1.59
CA SER A 69 -8.04 -6.33 1.69
C SER A 69 -8.13 -5.50 0.42
N GLU A 70 -8.26 -4.19 0.59
CA GLU A 70 -8.27 -3.23 -0.51
C GLU A 70 -7.15 -2.21 -0.33
N PHE A 71 -6.50 -1.88 -1.42
CA PHE A 71 -5.46 -0.90 -1.48
C PHE A 71 -5.77 0.13 -2.57
N GLU A 72 -5.65 1.40 -2.22
CA GLU A 72 -5.72 2.50 -3.19
C GLU A 72 -4.32 3.00 -3.49
N CYS A 73 -4.06 3.28 -4.77
CA CYS A 73 -2.84 3.95 -5.17
C CYS A 73 -3.08 5.46 -5.27
N ARG A 74 -2.17 6.23 -4.71
CA ARG A 74 -2.19 7.68 -4.80
C ARG A 74 -0.82 8.24 -5.13
N VAL A 75 -0.78 9.52 -5.47
CA VAL A 75 0.47 10.26 -5.63
C VAL A 75 1.15 10.38 -4.26
N CYS A 76 2.39 9.94 -4.19
CA CYS A 76 3.18 10.06 -2.97
C CYS A 76 3.41 11.54 -2.63
N PRO A 77 3.10 11.97 -1.40
CA PRO A 77 3.31 13.36 -1.01
C PRO A 77 4.79 13.76 -0.89
N VAL A 78 5.70 12.81 -0.95
CA VAL A 78 7.14 13.03 -0.83
C VAL A 78 7.83 13.00 -2.18
N CYS A 79 7.70 11.92 -2.95
CA CYS A 79 8.38 11.78 -4.25
C CYS A 79 7.52 12.14 -5.47
N HIS A 80 6.23 12.43 -5.26
CA HIS A 80 5.27 12.83 -6.31
C HIS A 80 5.00 11.79 -7.39
N ARG A 81 5.34 10.53 -7.15
CA ARG A 81 5.05 9.40 -8.05
C ARG A 81 3.76 8.72 -7.65
N THR A 82 3.10 8.06 -8.59
CA THR A 82 1.89 7.27 -8.37
C THR A 82 2.26 5.89 -7.82
N THR A 83 2.88 5.87 -6.66
CA THR A 83 3.43 4.67 -6.03
C THR A 83 3.11 4.57 -4.54
N PHE A 84 2.19 5.41 -4.06
CA PHE A 84 1.79 5.45 -2.65
C PHE A 84 0.54 4.61 -2.45
N TRP A 85 0.69 3.47 -1.78
CA TRP A 85 -0.37 2.50 -1.58
C TRP A 85 -0.94 2.59 -0.18
N ILE A 86 -2.24 2.80 -0.12
CA ILE A 86 -3.01 2.94 1.11
C ILE A 86 -3.81 1.67 1.35
N ASP A 87 -3.60 1.04 2.52
CA ASP A 87 -4.51 0.01 3.02
C ASP A 87 -5.71 0.72 3.64
N VAL A 88 -6.87 0.60 3.00
CA VAL A 88 -8.08 1.33 3.37
C VAL A 88 -8.61 0.95 4.75
N GLU A 89 -8.36 -0.28 5.19
CA GLU A 89 -8.90 -0.80 6.46
C GLU A 89 -7.99 -0.60 7.66
N ARG A 90 -6.67 -0.48 7.44
CA ARG A 90 -5.68 -0.55 8.53
C ARG A 90 -4.97 0.77 8.82
N PHE A 91 -5.36 1.86 8.20
CA PHE A 91 -4.69 3.14 8.38
C PHE A 91 -3.18 3.06 8.14
N LYS A 92 -2.79 2.39 7.08
CA LYS A 92 -1.41 2.10 6.75
C LYS A 92 -1.16 2.40 5.30
N ALA A 93 -0.07 3.10 5.01
CA ALA A 93 0.31 3.43 3.65
C ALA A 93 1.82 3.41 3.48
N ARG A 94 2.27 3.11 2.28
CA ARG A 94 3.70 3.11 1.96
C ARG A 94 3.94 3.45 0.50
N CYS A 95 4.98 4.24 0.26
CA CYS A 95 5.50 4.45 -1.07
C CYS A 95 6.40 3.27 -1.49
N TYR A 96 6.09 2.65 -2.61
CA TYR A 96 6.93 1.63 -3.24
C TYR A 96 7.78 2.20 -4.36
N GLY A 97 7.86 3.51 -4.49
CA GLY A 97 8.77 4.18 -5.40
C GLY A 97 10.23 3.95 -5.01
N SER A 98 11.08 3.88 -6.03
CA SER A 98 12.51 3.71 -5.84
C SER A 98 13.10 4.86 -5.01
N ALA A 99 13.85 4.53 -3.95
CA ALA A 99 14.54 5.46 -3.06
C ALA A 99 13.66 6.42 -2.23
N CYS A 100 12.32 6.28 -2.22
CA CYS A 100 11.46 7.13 -1.41
C CYS A 100 11.22 6.57 -0.01
N GLY A 101 10.45 5.50 0.11
CA GLY A 101 10.16 4.86 1.39
C GLY A 101 9.26 5.62 2.34
N ALA A 102 8.55 6.65 1.89
CA ALA A 102 7.58 7.36 2.70
C ALA A 102 6.47 6.43 3.20
N TRP A 103 6.01 6.64 4.42
CA TRP A 103 5.03 5.75 5.04
C TRP A 103 4.12 6.49 6.02
N ILE A 104 2.97 5.90 6.23
CA ILE A 104 1.98 6.27 7.25
C ILE A 104 1.57 4.98 7.94
N GLU A 105 1.54 4.96 9.26
CA GLU A 105 1.13 3.81 10.03
C GLU A 105 0.52 4.25 11.35
N GLU A 106 -0.48 3.52 11.83
CA GLU A 106 -1.04 3.72 13.16
C GLU A 106 0.03 3.51 14.23
N SER A 107 0.13 4.44 15.17
CA SER A 107 1.16 4.36 16.21
C SER A 107 0.96 3.14 17.11
N ALA A 108 2.04 2.40 17.34
CA ALA A 108 2.04 1.27 18.27
C ALA A 108 2.01 1.72 19.75
N VAL A 109 2.32 2.98 20.01
CA VAL A 109 2.46 3.53 21.38
C VAL A 109 1.23 4.33 21.81
N GLU A 110 0.66 5.08 20.87
CA GLU A 110 -0.50 5.94 21.10
C GLU A 110 -1.57 5.67 20.03
N PRO A 111 -2.68 4.99 20.37
CA PRO A 111 -3.66 4.52 19.38
C PRO A 111 -4.38 5.62 18.59
N ASP A 112 -4.38 6.86 19.11
CA ASP A 112 -5.00 7.99 18.44
C ASP A 112 -4.00 8.85 17.64
N VAL A 113 -2.79 8.37 17.49
CA VAL A 113 -1.71 9.05 16.77
C VAL A 113 -1.30 8.22 15.55
N ILE A 114 -1.11 8.87 14.45
CA ILE A 114 -0.58 8.26 13.23
C ILE A 114 0.89 8.63 13.09
N ASP A 115 1.73 7.63 13.04
CA ASP A 115 3.12 7.79 12.70
C ASP A 115 3.24 7.93 11.19
N CYS A 116 3.89 8.97 10.73
CA CYS A 116 4.18 9.15 9.32
C CYS A 116 5.59 9.71 9.17
N GLY A 117 6.25 9.29 8.11
CA GLY A 117 7.59 9.80 7.91
C GLY A 117 8.22 9.36 6.62
N TRP A 118 9.36 9.92 6.46
CA TRP A 118 10.28 9.60 5.38
C TRP A 118 11.65 9.39 6.03
N PRO A 119 12.22 8.18 5.91
CA PRO A 119 13.49 7.89 6.53
C PRO A 119 14.60 8.86 6.07
N PRO A 120 15.58 9.11 6.93
CA PRO A 120 15.86 8.40 8.18
C PRO A 120 15.07 8.86 9.40
N THR A 121 14.14 9.79 9.27
CA THR A 121 13.47 10.44 10.40
C THR A 121 12.03 9.96 10.52
N GLN A 122 11.63 9.58 11.73
CA GLN A 122 10.23 9.32 12.07
C GLN A 122 9.61 10.58 12.68
N PHE A 123 8.37 10.80 12.32
CA PHE A 123 7.56 11.88 12.89
C PHE A 123 6.20 11.31 13.26
N SER A 124 5.66 11.74 14.38
CA SER A 124 4.28 11.44 14.72
C SER A 124 3.51 12.74 14.91
N GLU A 125 2.32 12.77 14.35
CA GLU A 125 1.38 13.86 14.46
C GLU A 125 0.01 13.29 14.78
N GLN A 126 -0.78 14.03 15.56
CA GLN A 126 -2.17 13.68 15.80
C GLN A 126 -2.99 14.00 14.56
N VAL A 127 -3.59 12.97 13.94
CA VAL A 127 -4.38 13.07 12.72
C VAL A 127 -5.63 12.19 12.82
N GLU A 128 -6.71 12.62 12.19
CA GLU A 128 -8.00 11.92 12.23
C GLU A 128 -8.29 11.09 11.00
N SER A 129 -7.60 11.33 9.88
CA SER A 129 -7.82 10.65 8.61
C SER A 129 -6.54 10.40 7.84
N ILE A 130 -6.60 9.52 6.85
CA ILE A 130 -5.48 9.26 5.95
C ILE A 130 -5.10 10.50 5.14
N ASP A 131 -6.08 11.33 4.78
CA ASP A 131 -5.82 12.58 4.06
C ASP A 131 -5.07 13.59 4.94
N ASP A 132 -5.40 13.66 6.23
CA ASP A 132 -4.67 14.47 7.20
C ASP A 132 -3.23 13.96 7.38
N ALA A 133 -3.05 12.64 7.45
CA ALA A 133 -1.73 12.03 7.53
C ALA A 133 -0.88 12.31 6.28
N MET A 134 -1.49 12.28 5.09
CA MET A 134 -0.81 12.64 3.84
C MET A 134 -0.41 14.12 3.80
N ARG A 135 -1.24 15.00 4.31
CA ARG A 135 -0.91 16.44 4.47
C ARG A 135 0.23 16.64 5.46
N ALA A 136 0.21 15.94 6.58
CA ALA A 136 1.30 15.96 7.57
C ALA A 136 2.62 15.49 6.93
N LEU A 137 2.58 14.38 6.22
CA LEU A 137 3.75 13.85 5.53
C LEU A 137 4.30 14.83 4.47
N ARG A 138 3.44 15.54 3.77
CA ARG A 138 3.83 16.59 2.82
C ARG A 138 4.56 17.74 3.53
N ARG A 139 4.06 18.18 4.69
CA ARG A 139 4.73 19.24 5.50
C ARG A 139 6.10 18.76 5.99
N ILE A 140 6.20 17.51 6.43
CA ILE A 140 7.46 16.91 6.88
C ILE A 140 8.47 16.85 5.73
N ALA A 141 8.03 16.43 4.55
CA ALA A 141 8.87 16.40 3.36
C ALA A 141 9.37 17.79 2.95
N ALA A 142 8.51 18.81 3.02
CA ALA A 142 8.90 20.19 2.72
C ALA A 142 9.94 20.73 3.71
N LYS A 143 9.81 20.41 5.00
CA LYS A 143 10.81 20.77 6.02
C LYS A 143 12.13 20.04 5.79
N ALA A 144 12.09 18.78 5.40
CA ALA A 144 13.29 18.01 5.08
C ALA A 144 14.02 18.58 3.86
N GLU A 145 13.29 18.96 2.81
CA GLU A 145 13.87 19.61 1.64
C GLU A 145 14.53 20.96 1.99
N ALA A 146 13.87 21.75 2.81
CA ALA A 146 14.43 23.02 3.30
C ALA A 146 15.71 22.83 4.13
N ALA A 147 15.87 21.66 4.78
CA ALA A 147 17.07 21.28 5.51
C ALA A 147 18.14 20.60 4.62
N GLY A 148 17.93 20.54 3.30
CA GLY A 148 18.86 19.94 2.34
C GLY A 148 18.76 18.43 2.17
N LEU A 149 17.69 17.81 2.67
CA LEU A 149 17.40 16.40 2.49
C LEU A 149 16.50 16.19 1.28
N SER A 150 16.69 15.11 0.51
CA SER A 150 15.86 14.76 -0.63
C SER A 150 15.31 13.35 -0.48
N ALA A 151 14.02 13.18 -0.77
CA ALA A 151 13.35 11.88 -0.74
C ALA A 151 13.87 10.89 -1.80
N ILE A 152 14.47 11.40 -2.85
CA ILE A 152 15.01 10.61 -3.96
C ILE A 152 16.54 10.49 -3.92
N ASP A 153 17.17 10.92 -2.82
CA ASP A 153 18.60 10.79 -2.63
C ASP A 153 18.94 9.33 -2.35
N GLU A 154 19.84 8.76 -3.14
CA GLU A 154 20.27 7.36 -3.03
C GLU A 154 20.85 6.99 -1.65
N ARG A 155 21.34 7.98 -0.89
CA ARG A 155 21.80 7.77 0.48
C ARG A 155 20.70 7.30 1.43
N PHE A 156 19.44 7.49 1.05
CA PHE A 156 18.26 7.12 1.83
C PHE A 156 17.46 5.99 1.17
N SER A 157 18.07 5.24 0.28
CA SER A 157 17.40 4.08 -0.31
C SER A 157 17.21 2.98 0.73
N PHE A 158 16.02 2.38 0.74
CA PHE A 158 15.64 1.34 1.69
C PHE A 158 15.41 0.02 0.97
N ASN A 159 15.95 -1.05 1.56
CA ASN A 159 15.56 -2.39 1.18
C ASN A 159 14.22 -2.70 1.84
N TYR A 160 13.20 -2.80 1.01
CA TYR A 160 11.91 -3.29 1.44
C TYR A 160 11.96 -4.81 1.52
N ALA A 161 11.82 -5.29 2.70
CA ALA A 161 11.61 -6.72 2.89
C ALA A 161 10.17 -7.10 2.52
#